data_5f63684f7c009f69a4922bf97ea0d40e
#
_entry.id   5f63684f7c009f69a4922bf97ea0d40e
#
_cell.length_a   1.000
_cell.length_b   1.000
_cell.length_c   1.000
_cell.angle_alpha   90.00
_cell.angle_beta   90.00
_cell.angle_gamma   90.00
#
_symmetry.space_group_name_H-M   'P 1'
#
loop_
_entity.id
_entity.type
_entity.pdbx_description
1 polymer ?
#
loop_
_entity_poly.entity_id
_entity_poly.type
_entity_poly.pdbx_seq_one_letter_code
_entity_poly.pdbx_strand_id
1 'polypeptide(L)'
;MSAKQHVLSVLEQNKGNSVSGAKLAQELSISRNAIWKAIKSLQLEGYHITAVPNKGYCLSEDNDILSSESIIPYLSETISPVNLEVRKSVTSTNTMLKKLAGGGEAEGKVLIAEEQTGGRGRLGRNFYSPSRTGLYMSVLLRPKVTVEDSLYITTSAAVSVAKAIEKVTGCAAEIKWVNDIFCNGKKVCGILTEAGVDFEGGGLEYCIVGIGINVARPQEDFPDEIKEIAGGIFEPNRYSSNLRSKLAAEILNYFLGYYSEFSKKAFIDEYRKRSLLIGKEINIISGDQLQNARALEIDENARLVVQLPDGEIKALSSGEISIRPK
;
A
#
# COMPACT_ATOMS: atom_id res chain seq x y z
N MET A 1 12.16 5.42 -20.89
CA MET A 1 13.08 5.03 -19.78
C MET A 1 14.51 5.46 -20.09
N SER A 2 15.27 5.87 -19.08
CA SER A 2 16.70 6.20 -19.23
C SER A 2 17.56 4.94 -19.36
N ALA A 3 18.81 5.07 -19.88
CA ALA A 3 19.74 3.93 -19.93
C ALA A 3 19.96 3.30 -18.54
N LYS A 4 19.98 4.10 -17.48
CA LYS A 4 20.08 3.63 -16.09
C LYS A 4 18.90 2.74 -15.69
N GLN A 5 17.68 3.16 -16.01
CA GLN A 5 16.46 2.40 -15.71
C GLN A 5 16.41 1.08 -16.48
N HIS A 6 16.80 1.06 -17.77
CA HIS A 6 16.89 -0.17 -18.54
C HIS A 6 17.92 -1.15 -17.95
N VAL A 7 19.10 -0.65 -17.56
CA VAL A 7 20.13 -1.49 -16.91
C VAL A 7 19.58 -2.06 -15.59
N LEU A 8 18.93 -1.23 -14.76
CA LEU A 8 18.31 -1.69 -13.51
C LEU A 8 17.23 -2.74 -13.75
N SER A 9 16.37 -2.55 -14.74
CA SER A 9 15.32 -3.53 -15.08
C SER A 9 15.89 -4.90 -15.41
N VAL A 10 16.96 -4.96 -16.23
CA VAL A 10 17.61 -6.25 -16.56
C VAL A 10 18.28 -6.86 -15.32
N LEU A 11 18.90 -6.04 -14.46
CA LEU A 11 19.51 -6.53 -13.23
C LEU A 11 18.50 -7.05 -12.23
N GLU A 12 17.34 -6.39 -12.07
CA GLU A 12 16.25 -6.87 -11.18
C GLU A 12 15.64 -8.19 -11.68
N GLN A 13 15.47 -8.36 -13.00
CA GLN A 13 15.01 -9.64 -13.59
C GLN A 13 16.03 -10.78 -13.38
N ASN A 14 17.30 -10.45 -13.23
CA ASN A 14 18.40 -11.41 -13.04
C ASN A 14 19.02 -11.31 -11.64
N LYS A 15 18.28 -10.82 -10.64
CA LYS A 15 18.80 -10.59 -9.29
C LYS A 15 19.44 -11.85 -8.70
N GLY A 16 20.59 -11.71 -8.06
CA GLY A 16 21.42 -12.82 -7.60
C GLY A 16 22.29 -13.48 -8.69
N ASN A 17 22.02 -13.20 -9.97
CA ASN A 17 22.76 -13.77 -11.10
C ASN A 17 23.57 -12.69 -11.82
N SER A 18 24.73 -13.09 -12.38
CA SER A 18 25.59 -12.18 -13.13
C SER A 18 25.09 -12.00 -14.56
N VAL A 19 25.02 -10.75 -15.03
CA VAL A 19 24.70 -10.39 -16.42
C VAL A 19 25.93 -9.76 -17.07
N SER A 20 26.39 -10.31 -18.20
CA SER A 20 27.58 -9.78 -18.85
C SER A 20 27.34 -8.37 -19.39
N GLY A 21 28.37 -7.51 -19.28
CA GLY A 21 28.30 -6.17 -19.84
C GLY A 21 28.15 -6.15 -21.37
N ALA A 22 28.57 -7.22 -22.07
CA ALA A 22 28.34 -7.39 -23.50
C ALA A 22 26.87 -7.69 -23.80
N LYS A 23 26.24 -8.58 -23.02
CA LYS A 23 24.80 -8.88 -23.11
C LYS A 23 23.96 -7.64 -22.88
N LEU A 24 24.24 -6.89 -21.78
CA LEU A 24 23.56 -5.62 -21.48
C LEU A 24 23.71 -4.61 -22.64
N ALA A 25 24.92 -4.49 -23.22
CA ALA A 25 25.18 -3.57 -24.32
C ALA A 25 24.35 -3.94 -25.55
N GLN A 26 24.27 -5.23 -25.88
CA GLN A 26 23.53 -5.75 -27.01
C GLN A 26 22.01 -5.60 -26.83
N GLU A 27 21.46 -6.06 -25.69
CA GLU A 27 20.01 -6.01 -25.42
C GLU A 27 19.48 -4.58 -25.37
N LEU A 28 20.26 -3.67 -24.78
CA LEU A 28 19.83 -2.28 -24.60
C LEU A 28 20.27 -1.34 -25.72
N SER A 29 21.04 -1.84 -26.70
CA SER A 29 21.58 -1.05 -27.82
C SER A 29 22.36 0.19 -27.36
N ILE A 30 23.14 0.06 -26.27
CA ILE A 30 23.98 1.14 -25.69
C ILE A 30 25.42 0.70 -25.55
N SER A 31 26.34 1.69 -25.46
CA SER A 31 27.77 1.40 -25.32
C SER A 31 28.11 0.79 -23.94
N ARG A 32 29.18 -0.02 -23.89
CA ARG A 32 29.72 -0.55 -22.63
C ARG A 32 30.07 0.57 -21.62
N ASN A 33 30.52 1.72 -22.11
CA ASN A 33 30.79 2.88 -21.26
C ASN A 33 29.51 3.47 -20.65
N ALA A 34 28.41 3.49 -21.41
CA ALA A 34 27.07 3.92 -20.88
C ALA A 34 26.58 2.95 -19.80
N ILE A 35 26.78 1.64 -19.98
CA ILE A 35 26.46 0.63 -18.95
C ILE A 35 27.30 0.88 -17.69
N TRP A 36 28.62 1.04 -17.83
CA TRP A 36 29.48 1.30 -16.69
C TRP A 36 29.05 2.56 -15.92
N LYS A 37 28.71 3.66 -16.62
CA LYS A 37 28.18 4.89 -15.99
C LYS A 37 26.86 4.64 -15.28
N ALA A 38 25.93 3.86 -15.88
CA ALA A 38 24.66 3.49 -15.26
C ALA A 38 24.88 2.67 -13.97
N ILE A 39 25.75 1.66 -14.02
CA ILE A 39 26.11 0.85 -12.84
C ILE A 39 26.72 1.73 -11.74
N LYS A 40 27.63 2.63 -12.06
CA LYS A 40 28.22 3.55 -11.09
C LYS A 40 27.18 4.47 -10.46
N SER A 41 26.23 4.99 -11.25
CA SER A 41 25.13 5.79 -10.73
C SER A 41 24.23 4.99 -9.77
N LEU A 42 23.87 3.76 -10.12
CA LEU A 42 23.09 2.86 -9.27
C LEU A 42 23.83 2.53 -7.96
N GLN A 43 25.14 2.26 -8.02
CA GLN A 43 25.95 2.03 -6.82
C GLN A 43 25.94 3.25 -5.88
N LEU A 44 26.04 4.47 -6.43
CA LEU A 44 25.94 5.72 -5.66
C LEU A 44 24.53 5.94 -5.05
N GLU A 45 23.50 5.38 -5.67
CA GLU A 45 22.12 5.40 -5.15
C GLU A 45 21.90 4.32 -4.07
N GLY A 46 22.91 3.48 -3.78
CA GLY A 46 22.89 2.48 -2.72
C GLY A 46 22.57 1.06 -3.22
N TYR A 47 22.45 0.83 -4.54
CA TYR A 47 22.25 -0.52 -5.06
C TYR A 47 23.52 -1.36 -4.86
N HIS A 48 23.37 -2.53 -4.27
CA HIS A 48 24.46 -3.48 -4.05
C HIS A 48 24.76 -4.24 -5.35
N ILE A 49 25.50 -3.60 -6.26
CA ILE A 49 25.90 -4.20 -7.53
C ILE A 49 27.39 -4.50 -7.49
N THR A 50 27.76 -5.77 -7.68
CA THR A 50 29.15 -6.23 -7.75
C THR A 50 29.57 -6.50 -9.19
N ALA A 51 30.81 -6.17 -9.53
CA ALA A 51 31.44 -6.60 -10.79
C ALA A 51 32.13 -7.97 -10.57
N VAL A 52 31.64 -8.99 -11.28
CA VAL A 52 32.18 -10.35 -11.19
C VAL A 52 33.12 -10.58 -12.38
N PRO A 53 34.42 -10.87 -12.16
CA PRO A 53 35.40 -11.08 -13.23
C PRO A 53 34.90 -12.10 -14.26
N ASN A 54 35.00 -11.76 -15.53
CA ASN A 54 34.56 -12.56 -16.69
C ASN A 54 33.04 -12.93 -16.74
N LYS A 55 32.23 -12.52 -15.74
CA LYS A 55 30.78 -12.80 -15.69
C LYS A 55 29.95 -11.53 -15.87
N GLY A 56 30.45 -10.35 -15.48
CA GLY A 56 29.73 -9.08 -15.63
C GLY A 56 29.28 -8.49 -14.31
N TYR A 57 28.04 -8.02 -14.23
CA TYR A 57 27.46 -7.34 -13.06
C TYR A 57 26.38 -8.19 -12.41
N CYS A 58 26.39 -8.22 -11.08
CA CYS A 58 25.38 -8.92 -10.28
C CYS A 58 24.75 -7.96 -9.27
N LEU A 59 23.44 -7.79 -9.32
CA LEU A 59 22.67 -7.14 -8.27
C LEU A 59 22.47 -8.13 -7.13
N SER A 60 22.87 -7.77 -5.93
CA SER A 60 22.75 -8.63 -4.75
C SER A 60 21.31 -8.98 -4.43
N GLU A 61 21.06 -10.20 -3.99
CA GLU A 61 19.75 -10.63 -3.48
C GLU A 61 19.30 -9.81 -2.26
N ASP A 62 20.22 -9.31 -1.46
CA ASP A 62 19.94 -8.52 -0.25
C ASP A 62 19.52 -7.06 -0.55
N ASN A 63 19.48 -6.66 -1.83
CA ASN A 63 19.09 -5.31 -2.18
C ASN A 63 17.59 -5.10 -1.97
N ASP A 64 17.19 -4.24 -1.03
CA ASP A 64 15.80 -3.90 -0.71
C ASP A 64 15.43 -2.45 -1.05
N ILE A 65 15.99 -1.92 -2.12
CA ILE A 65 15.63 -0.58 -2.61
C ILE A 65 14.36 -0.68 -3.44
N LEU A 66 13.33 0.07 -3.03
CA LEU A 66 12.11 0.20 -3.82
C LEU A 66 12.37 1.00 -5.10
N SER A 67 11.92 0.45 -6.22
CA SER A 67 11.95 1.11 -7.53
C SER A 67 10.82 0.56 -8.40
N SER A 68 10.45 1.28 -9.44
CA SER A 68 9.48 0.76 -10.43
C SER A 68 10.00 -0.54 -11.04
N GLU A 69 11.29 -0.62 -11.30
CA GLU A 69 11.97 -1.77 -11.89
C GLU A 69 11.97 -3.01 -10.99
N SER A 70 11.97 -2.82 -9.65
CA SER A 70 11.88 -3.92 -8.68
C SER A 70 10.44 -4.42 -8.46
N ILE A 71 9.41 -3.61 -8.77
CA ILE A 71 8.00 -3.92 -8.54
C ILE A 71 7.36 -4.52 -9.79
N ILE A 72 7.60 -3.93 -10.97
CA ILE A 72 6.99 -4.31 -12.24
C ILE A 72 7.07 -5.83 -12.53
N PRO A 73 8.19 -6.54 -12.27
CA PRO A 73 8.28 -7.98 -12.54
C PRO A 73 7.25 -8.85 -11.79
N TYR A 74 6.64 -8.33 -10.73
CA TYR A 74 5.62 -9.04 -9.94
C TYR A 74 4.18 -8.60 -10.24
N LEU A 75 3.99 -7.60 -11.12
CA LEU A 75 2.66 -7.19 -11.56
C LEU A 75 2.07 -8.23 -12.51
N SER A 76 0.77 -8.49 -12.37
CA SER A 76 0.02 -9.36 -13.27
C SER A 76 -0.12 -8.71 -14.65
N GLU A 77 0.01 -9.49 -15.72
CA GLU A 77 -0.22 -9.04 -17.10
C GLU A 77 -1.67 -8.57 -17.34
N THR A 78 -2.61 -9.01 -16.51
CA THR A 78 -4.03 -8.63 -16.60
C THR A 78 -4.31 -7.22 -16.08
N ILE A 79 -3.33 -6.62 -15.38
CA ILE A 79 -3.46 -5.25 -14.90
C ILE A 79 -3.05 -4.29 -16.00
N SER A 80 -3.93 -3.34 -16.30
CA SER A 80 -3.65 -2.23 -17.20
C SER A 80 -2.32 -1.57 -16.83
N PRO A 81 -1.50 -1.12 -17.79
CA PRO A 81 -0.19 -0.57 -17.50
C PRO A 81 -0.32 0.55 -16.47
N VAL A 82 0.22 0.27 -15.29
CA VAL A 82 0.19 1.20 -14.16
C VAL A 82 1.28 2.25 -14.37
N ASN A 83 0.93 3.51 -14.28
CA ASN A 83 1.93 4.59 -14.25
C ASN A 83 2.56 4.64 -12.85
N LEU A 84 3.56 3.78 -12.63
CA LEU A 84 4.22 3.60 -11.34
C LEU A 84 5.43 4.52 -11.19
N GLU A 85 5.43 5.31 -10.14
CA GLU A 85 6.52 6.20 -9.76
C GLU A 85 6.96 5.91 -8.32
N VAL A 86 8.26 5.78 -8.11
CA VAL A 86 8.86 5.59 -6.78
C VAL A 86 9.76 6.77 -6.44
N ARG A 87 9.60 7.36 -5.26
CA ARG A 87 10.40 8.48 -4.75
C ARG A 87 11.08 8.15 -3.44
N LYS A 88 12.26 8.73 -3.21
CA LYS A 88 12.99 8.56 -1.95
C LYS A 88 12.28 9.19 -0.77
N SER A 89 11.82 10.43 -0.91
CA SER A 89 11.12 11.15 0.15
C SER A 89 10.07 12.08 -0.47
N VAL A 90 8.92 12.16 0.18
CA VAL A 90 7.83 13.08 -0.14
C VAL A 90 7.19 13.59 1.16
N THR A 91 6.44 14.66 1.08
CA THR A 91 5.62 15.07 2.24
C THR A 91 4.53 14.04 2.52
N SER A 92 3.73 13.68 1.50
CA SER A 92 2.72 12.64 1.55
C SER A 92 2.39 12.19 0.14
N THR A 93 2.32 10.88 -0.10
CA THR A 93 1.92 10.30 -1.39
C THR A 93 0.50 10.72 -1.76
N ASN A 94 -0.44 10.73 -0.81
CA ASN A 94 -1.80 11.22 -1.02
C ASN A 94 -1.83 12.70 -1.43
N THR A 95 -1.12 13.56 -0.70
CA THR A 95 -1.09 14.99 -0.99
C THR A 95 -0.53 15.28 -2.38
N MET A 96 0.49 14.53 -2.79
CA MET A 96 1.07 14.68 -4.13
C MET A 96 0.11 14.21 -5.22
N LEU A 97 -0.52 13.03 -5.06
CA LEU A 97 -1.50 12.56 -6.04
C LEU A 97 -2.73 13.47 -6.10
N LYS A 98 -3.17 14.03 -4.97
CA LYS A 98 -4.26 15.01 -4.94
C LYS A 98 -3.95 16.24 -5.79
N LYS A 99 -2.71 16.75 -5.71
CA LYS A 99 -2.27 17.86 -6.56
C LYS A 99 -2.24 17.49 -8.04
N LEU A 100 -1.76 16.30 -8.37
CA LEU A 100 -1.73 15.78 -9.75
C LEU A 100 -3.14 15.57 -10.30
N ALA A 101 -4.05 15.00 -9.49
CA ALA A 101 -5.45 14.78 -9.87
C ALA A 101 -6.18 16.08 -10.23
N GLY A 102 -5.99 17.14 -9.42
CA GLY A 102 -6.52 18.47 -9.72
C GLY A 102 -5.86 19.13 -10.94
N GLY A 103 -4.68 18.68 -11.36
CA GLY A 103 -4.02 19.06 -12.61
C GLY A 103 -4.41 18.21 -13.82
N GLY A 104 -5.38 17.29 -13.69
CA GLY A 104 -5.87 16.46 -14.79
C GLY A 104 -5.08 15.16 -15.01
N GLU A 105 -4.22 14.73 -14.07
CA GLU A 105 -3.53 13.43 -14.17
C GLU A 105 -4.53 12.29 -14.37
N ALA A 106 -4.17 11.35 -15.25
CA ALA A 106 -5.03 10.24 -15.61
C ALA A 106 -5.14 9.21 -14.48
N GLU A 107 -6.23 8.43 -14.51
CA GLU A 107 -6.41 7.25 -13.68
C GLU A 107 -5.25 6.26 -13.84
N GLY A 108 -4.94 5.51 -12.77
CA GLY A 108 -3.90 4.49 -12.76
C GLY A 108 -2.52 5.01 -12.38
N LYS A 109 -2.38 6.31 -12.03
CA LYS A 109 -1.12 6.80 -11.44
C LYS A 109 -0.94 6.21 -10.05
N VAL A 110 0.21 5.56 -9.83
CA VAL A 110 0.65 5.03 -8.54
C VAL A 110 1.92 5.75 -8.10
N LEU A 111 1.90 6.29 -6.89
CA LEU A 111 3.06 6.92 -6.27
C LEU A 111 3.44 6.14 -5.01
N ILE A 112 4.68 5.68 -4.96
CA ILE A 112 5.28 5.03 -3.80
C ILE A 112 6.42 5.91 -3.27
N ALA A 113 6.57 5.98 -1.96
CA ALA A 113 7.68 6.66 -1.31
C ALA A 113 8.43 5.73 -0.35
N GLU A 114 9.75 5.88 -0.30
CA GLU A 114 10.58 5.22 0.69
C GLU A 114 10.36 5.82 2.09
N GLU A 115 10.01 7.13 2.13
CA GLU A 115 9.78 7.91 3.34
C GLU A 115 8.70 8.97 3.11
N GLN A 116 7.90 9.26 4.15
CA GLN A 116 7.03 10.43 4.16
C GLN A 116 7.34 11.33 5.36
N THR A 117 7.60 12.61 5.11
CA THR A 117 7.89 13.60 6.17
C THR A 117 6.61 14.18 6.80
N GLY A 118 5.46 13.97 6.17
CA GLY A 118 4.14 14.41 6.63
C GLY A 118 3.07 13.38 6.25
N GLY A 119 3.33 12.09 6.58
CA GLY A 119 2.38 11.01 6.34
C GLY A 119 1.04 11.29 7.03
N ARG A 120 -0.08 10.99 6.36
CA ARG A 120 -1.43 11.35 6.81
C ARG A 120 -2.27 10.12 7.12
N GLY A 121 -3.01 10.21 8.21
CA GLY A 121 -4.07 9.29 8.58
C GLY A 121 -5.44 9.98 8.58
N ARG A 122 -6.48 9.26 8.98
CA ARG A 122 -7.86 9.80 9.12
C ARG A 122 -7.92 10.82 10.27
N LEU A 123 -8.88 11.73 10.19
CA LEU A 123 -9.19 12.73 11.22
C LEU A 123 -7.97 13.60 11.59
N GLY A 124 -7.12 13.93 10.60
CA GLY A 124 -5.96 14.80 10.82
C GLY A 124 -4.78 14.13 11.56
N ARG A 125 -4.85 12.83 11.87
CA ARG A 125 -3.74 12.10 12.50
C ARG A 125 -2.56 11.96 11.54
N ASN A 126 -1.38 11.86 12.10
CA ASN A 126 -0.18 11.53 11.35
C ASN A 126 -0.02 10.01 11.18
N PHE A 127 0.55 9.60 10.05
CA PHE A 127 1.03 8.24 9.84
C PHE A 127 2.55 8.25 9.85
N TYR A 128 3.17 7.62 10.84
CA TYR A 128 4.62 7.56 10.99
C TYR A 128 5.22 6.72 9.86
N SER A 129 6.11 7.32 9.08
CA SER A 129 6.54 6.78 7.79
C SER A 129 8.06 6.86 7.61
N PRO A 130 8.86 6.24 8.48
CA PRO A 130 10.32 6.27 8.37
C PRO A 130 10.83 5.45 7.19
N SER A 131 12.01 5.81 6.69
CA SER A 131 12.67 5.12 5.57
C SER A 131 12.98 3.66 5.91
N ARG A 132 12.91 2.79 4.91
CA ARG A 132 13.30 1.36 4.93
C ARG A 132 12.49 0.43 5.85
N THR A 133 11.48 0.91 6.53
CA THR A 133 10.67 0.10 7.45
C THR A 133 9.26 -0.18 6.96
N GLY A 134 8.81 0.56 5.97
CA GLY A 134 7.44 0.50 5.50
C GLY A 134 7.29 0.48 3.99
N LEU A 135 6.03 0.41 3.58
CA LEU A 135 5.56 0.62 2.22
C LEU A 135 4.50 1.72 2.27
N TYR A 136 4.78 2.84 1.62
CA TYR A 136 3.89 4.01 1.59
C TYR A 136 3.51 4.29 0.15
N MET A 137 2.27 3.97 -0.21
CA MET A 137 1.82 4.12 -1.58
C MET A 137 0.43 4.74 -1.67
N SER A 138 0.17 5.42 -2.78
CA SER A 138 -1.15 5.94 -3.12
C SER A 138 -1.48 5.61 -4.57
N VAL A 139 -2.76 5.36 -4.83
CA VAL A 139 -3.31 5.06 -6.16
C VAL A 139 -4.34 6.12 -6.50
N LEU A 140 -4.25 6.72 -7.69
CA LEU A 140 -5.24 7.65 -8.23
C LEU A 140 -6.25 6.88 -9.07
N LEU A 141 -7.52 7.03 -8.74
CA LEU A 141 -8.67 6.48 -9.44
C LEU A 141 -9.59 7.61 -9.92
N ARG A 142 -10.36 7.35 -10.98
CA ARG A 142 -11.47 8.20 -11.45
C ARG A 142 -12.73 7.35 -11.62
N PRO A 143 -13.29 6.86 -10.49
CA PRO A 143 -14.38 5.90 -10.53
C PRO A 143 -15.69 6.59 -10.93
N LYS A 144 -16.49 5.92 -11.76
CA LYS A 144 -17.86 6.34 -12.09
C LYS A 144 -18.84 5.80 -11.05
N VAL A 145 -18.72 6.27 -9.82
CA VAL A 145 -19.52 5.81 -8.68
C VAL A 145 -20.01 7.00 -7.86
N THR A 146 -21.01 6.78 -7.02
CA THR A 146 -21.51 7.80 -6.10
C THR A 146 -20.56 8.01 -4.91
N VAL A 147 -20.80 9.06 -4.13
CA VAL A 147 -20.03 9.32 -2.90
C VAL A 147 -20.24 8.18 -1.88
N GLU A 148 -21.45 7.63 -1.80
CA GLU A 148 -21.79 6.52 -0.92
C GLU A 148 -21.02 5.26 -1.25
N ASP A 149 -20.75 5.00 -2.53
CA ASP A 149 -19.98 3.85 -3.00
C ASP A 149 -18.47 3.95 -2.70
N SER A 150 -17.99 5.13 -2.25
CA SER A 150 -16.56 5.31 -1.86
C SER A 150 -16.13 4.37 -0.73
N LEU A 151 -17.06 3.90 0.08
CA LEU A 151 -16.81 2.90 1.12
C LEU A 151 -16.29 1.58 0.54
N TYR A 152 -16.80 1.16 -0.62
CA TYR A 152 -16.33 -0.05 -1.30
C TYR A 152 -14.89 0.08 -1.80
N ILE A 153 -14.44 1.29 -2.18
CA ILE A 153 -13.05 1.53 -2.58
C ILE A 153 -12.13 1.28 -1.39
N THR A 154 -12.46 1.82 -0.22
CA THR A 154 -11.68 1.62 1.00
C THR A 154 -11.65 0.15 1.43
N THR A 155 -12.81 -0.52 1.41
CA THR A 155 -12.93 -1.91 1.88
C THR A 155 -12.30 -2.91 0.90
N SER A 156 -12.38 -2.68 -0.41
CA SER A 156 -11.65 -3.47 -1.40
C SER A 156 -10.14 -3.33 -1.27
N ALA A 157 -9.65 -2.12 -0.99
CA ALA A 157 -8.24 -1.89 -0.69
C ALA A 157 -7.81 -2.63 0.59
N ALA A 158 -8.64 -2.63 1.65
CA ALA A 158 -8.35 -3.33 2.89
C ALA A 158 -8.23 -4.86 2.69
N VAL A 159 -9.14 -5.46 1.91
CA VAL A 159 -9.06 -6.88 1.54
C VAL A 159 -7.81 -7.16 0.71
N SER A 160 -7.50 -6.27 -0.25
CA SER A 160 -6.32 -6.43 -1.10
C SER A 160 -5.02 -6.42 -0.31
N VAL A 161 -4.91 -5.49 0.65
CA VAL A 161 -3.76 -5.42 1.57
C VAL A 161 -3.69 -6.66 2.43
N ALA A 162 -4.79 -7.10 3.05
CA ALA A 162 -4.82 -8.27 3.91
C ALA A 162 -4.40 -9.54 3.15
N LYS A 163 -4.96 -9.77 1.96
CA LYS A 163 -4.57 -10.91 1.09
C LYS A 163 -3.11 -10.85 0.66
N ALA A 164 -2.61 -9.66 0.31
CA ALA A 164 -1.22 -9.48 -0.09
C ALA A 164 -0.25 -9.76 1.08
N ILE A 165 -0.57 -9.28 2.28
CA ILE A 165 0.21 -9.57 3.49
C ILE A 165 0.26 -11.08 3.70
N GLU A 166 -0.87 -11.77 3.72
CA GLU A 166 -0.89 -13.23 3.92
C GLU A 166 -0.11 -13.99 2.86
N LYS A 167 -0.30 -13.63 1.58
CA LYS A 167 0.38 -14.30 0.46
C LYS A 167 1.90 -14.14 0.52
N VAL A 168 2.37 -12.94 0.87
CA VAL A 168 3.80 -12.60 0.79
C VAL A 168 4.54 -12.93 2.08
N THR A 169 3.86 -12.84 3.24
CA THR A 169 4.51 -12.95 4.55
C THR A 169 4.09 -14.17 5.36
N GLY A 170 2.95 -14.81 5.01
CA GLY A 170 2.33 -15.87 5.81
C GLY A 170 1.66 -15.37 7.09
N CYS A 171 1.67 -14.06 7.38
CA CYS A 171 1.03 -13.49 8.57
C CYS A 171 -0.48 -13.38 8.37
N ALA A 172 -1.28 -13.96 9.26
CA ALA A 172 -2.73 -13.79 9.25
C ALA A 172 -3.10 -12.32 9.47
N ALA A 173 -3.93 -11.78 8.56
CA ALA A 173 -4.30 -10.36 8.56
C ALA A 173 -5.80 -10.19 8.82
N GLU A 174 -6.12 -9.50 9.90
CA GLU A 174 -7.48 -9.14 10.30
C GLU A 174 -7.78 -7.68 9.96
N ILE A 175 -9.04 -7.38 9.66
CA ILE A 175 -9.49 -6.03 9.31
C ILE A 175 -10.32 -5.44 10.45
N LYS A 176 -9.84 -4.34 11.02
CA LYS A 176 -10.65 -3.49 11.87
C LYS A 176 -11.38 -2.48 10.99
N TRP A 177 -12.70 -2.58 10.98
CA TRP A 177 -13.56 -1.69 10.20
C TRP A 177 -13.20 -0.22 10.48
N VAL A 178 -12.95 0.58 9.49
CA VAL A 178 -13.20 0.37 8.05
C VAL A 178 -11.89 0.13 7.28
N ASN A 179 -10.71 0.51 7.82
CA ASN A 179 -9.51 0.84 7.06
C ASN A 179 -8.19 0.42 7.73
N ASP A 180 -8.23 -0.29 8.86
CA ASP A 180 -7.04 -0.68 9.59
C ASP A 180 -6.79 -2.18 9.49
N ILE A 181 -5.54 -2.58 9.20
CA ILE A 181 -5.15 -3.99 9.15
C ILE A 181 -4.31 -4.31 10.37
N PHE A 182 -4.64 -5.43 10.99
CA PHE A 182 -3.97 -5.95 12.17
C PHE A 182 -3.30 -7.29 11.86
N CYS A 183 -2.09 -7.46 12.38
CA CYS A 183 -1.37 -8.73 12.43
C CYS A 183 -0.88 -8.93 13.86
N ASN A 184 -1.09 -10.14 14.40
CA ASN A 184 -0.66 -10.49 15.77
C ASN A 184 -1.15 -9.48 16.84
N GLY A 185 -2.37 -8.97 16.69
CA GLY A 185 -2.98 -8.01 17.63
C GLY A 185 -2.47 -6.58 17.55
N LYS A 186 -1.55 -6.26 16.64
CA LYS A 186 -1.01 -4.91 16.41
C LYS A 186 -1.44 -4.36 15.05
N LYS A 187 -1.68 -3.06 14.98
CA LYS A 187 -2.00 -2.37 13.72
C LYS A 187 -0.74 -2.26 12.86
N VAL A 188 -0.73 -2.94 11.72
CA VAL A 188 0.38 -2.92 10.76
C VAL A 188 0.10 -2.06 9.53
N CYS A 189 -1.18 -1.73 9.25
CA CYS A 189 -1.54 -0.90 8.10
C CYS A 189 -2.69 0.03 8.42
N GLY A 190 -2.65 1.23 7.82
CA GLY A 190 -3.75 2.17 7.73
C GLY A 190 -4.02 2.56 6.28
N ILE A 191 -5.28 2.65 5.91
CA ILE A 191 -5.72 3.08 4.58
C ILE A 191 -6.44 4.43 4.71
N LEU A 192 -6.10 5.37 3.84
CA LEU A 192 -6.72 6.69 3.77
C LEU A 192 -7.25 6.96 2.37
N THR A 193 -8.57 6.91 2.22
CA THR A 193 -9.24 7.28 0.98
C THR A 193 -9.66 8.74 1.04
N GLU A 194 -9.21 9.55 0.07
CA GLU A 194 -9.58 10.96 -0.11
C GLU A 194 -10.19 11.12 -1.50
N ALA A 195 -11.29 11.86 -1.61
CA ALA A 195 -11.97 12.05 -2.87
C ALA A 195 -12.19 13.54 -3.18
N GLY A 196 -12.17 13.89 -4.47
CA GLY A 196 -12.76 15.11 -5.00
C GLY A 196 -14.17 14.80 -5.48
N VAL A 197 -15.10 15.72 -5.21
CA VAL A 197 -16.49 15.59 -5.63
C VAL A 197 -16.74 16.47 -6.85
N ASP A 198 -17.36 15.93 -7.87
CA ASP A 198 -17.90 16.69 -8.98
C ASP A 198 -19.26 17.27 -8.58
N PHE A 199 -19.29 18.56 -8.31
CA PHE A 199 -20.51 19.24 -7.87
C PHE A 199 -21.58 19.36 -8.98
N GLU A 200 -21.19 19.27 -10.26
CA GLU A 200 -22.13 19.34 -11.38
C GLU A 200 -22.69 17.96 -11.73
N GLY A 201 -21.84 16.93 -11.73
CA GLY A 201 -22.22 15.55 -12.06
C GLY A 201 -22.69 14.70 -10.87
N GLY A 202 -22.53 15.17 -9.62
CA GLY A 202 -22.99 14.49 -8.40
C GLY A 202 -22.20 13.22 -8.04
N GLY A 203 -21.07 12.97 -8.71
CA GLY A 203 -20.21 11.79 -8.49
C GLY A 203 -18.83 12.14 -7.93
N LEU A 204 -17.93 11.17 -7.97
CA LEU A 204 -16.53 11.38 -7.63
C LEU A 204 -15.75 11.83 -8.86
N GLU A 205 -15.11 13.00 -8.78
CA GLU A 205 -14.17 13.47 -9.81
C GLU A 205 -12.90 12.62 -9.83
N TYR A 206 -12.39 12.34 -8.64
CA TYR A 206 -11.25 11.44 -8.42
C TYR A 206 -11.31 10.83 -7.02
N CYS A 207 -10.58 9.75 -6.84
CA CYS A 207 -10.38 9.11 -5.54
C CYS A 207 -8.89 8.74 -5.40
N ILE A 208 -8.30 9.07 -4.26
CA ILE A 208 -6.93 8.72 -3.93
C ILE A 208 -6.95 7.75 -2.76
N VAL A 209 -6.42 6.56 -3.00
CA VAL A 209 -6.32 5.50 -1.99
C VAL A 209 -4.89 5.43 -1.49
N GLY A 210 -4.64 5.99 -0.31
CA GLY A 210 -3.37 5.90 0.39
C GLY A 210 -3.30 4.64 1.25
N ILE A 211 -2.21 3.92 1.15
CA ILE A 211 -1.94 2.69 1.88
C ILE A 211 -0.57 2.84 2.56
N GLY A 212 -0.57 2.86 3.89
CA GLY A 212 0.64 2.87 4.70
C GLY A 212 0.79 1.55 5.44
N ILE A 213 1.90 0.83 5.22
CA ILE A 213 2.17 -0.46 5.86
C ILE A 213 3.48 -0.38 6.63
N ASN A 214 3.45 -0.76 7.88
CA ASN A 214 4.63 -1.00 8.70
C ASN A 214 5.13 -2.43 8.41
N VAL A 215 6.07 -2.58 7.48
CA VAL A 215 6.62 -3.89 7.11
C VAL A 215 7.53 -4.40 8.22
N ALA A 216 8.40 -3.55 8.74
CA ALA A 216 9.22 -3.89 9.90
C ALA A 216 9.03 -2.87 11.02
N ARG A 217 9.22 -3.31 12.26
CA ARG A 217 9.33 -2.42 13.41
C ARG A 217 10.55 -1.52 13.22
N PRO A 218 10.45 -0.19 13.41
CA PRO A 218 11.62 0.70 13.40
C PRO A 218 12.63 0.31 14.49
N GLN A 219 13.92 0.56 14.24
CA GLN A 219 14.96 0.25 15.23
C GLN A 219 14.82 1.09 16.50
N GLU A 220 14.40 2.35 16.36
CA GLU A 220 14.17 3.29 17.47
C GLU A 220 12.75 3.17 18.06
N ASP A 221 12.02 2.10 17.67
CA ASP A 221 10.62 1.88 18.01
C ASP A 221 9.66 2.91 17.39
N PHE A 222 8.36 2.72 17.62
CA PHE A 222 7.32 3.68 17.25
C PHE A 222 7.27 4.83 18.28
N PRO A 223 6.84 6.03 17.88
CA PRO A 223 6.55 7.12 18.81
C PRO A 223 5.64 6.68 19.95
N ASP A 224 5.85 7.25 21.14
CA ASP A 224 5.15 6.86 22.37
C ASP A 224 3.61 6.88 22.23
N GLU A 225 3.08 7.80 21.43
CA GLU A 225 1.65 7.98 21.22
C GLU A 225 1.00 6.79 20.47
N ILE A 226 1.79 6.01 19.73
CA ILE A 226 1.27 4.90 18.90
C ILE A 226 1.89 3.53 19.22
N LYS A 227 2.96 3.44 20.01
CA LYS A 227 3.71 2.20 20.28
C LYS A 227 2.85 1.05 20.84
N GLU A 228 1.80 1.38 21.59
CA GLU A 228 0.91 0.37 22.17
C GLU A 228 -0.02 -0.24 21.11
N ILE A 229 -0.31 0.48 20.03
CA ILE A 229 -1.25 0.07 19.00
C ILE A 229 -0.52 -0.38 17.73
N ALA A 230 0.50 0.36 17.31
CA ALA A 230 1.25 0.10 16.09
C ALA A 230 2.16 -1.13 16.23
N GLY A 231 2.35 -1.84 15.13
CA GLY A 231 3.30 -2.93 15.02
C GLY A 231 3.89 -2.99 13.61
N GLY A 232 5.03 -3.68 13.48
CA GLY A 232 5.55 -4.15 12.20
C GLY A 232 5.10 -5.59 11.94
N ILE A 233 5.01 -6.00 10.68
CA ILE A 233 4.80 -7.41 10.33
C ILE A 233 6.01 -8.23 10.78
N PHE A 234 7.20 -7.64 10.69
CA PHE A 234 8.47 -8.22 11.10
C PHE A 234 9.19 -7.37 12.13
N GLU A 235 10.07 -8.01 12.89
CA GLU A 235 11.09 -7.33 13.69
C GLU A 235 12.12 -6.64 12.77
N PRO A 236 12.89 -5.65 13.27
CA PRO A 236 13.90 -4.95 12.49
C PRO A 236 14.85 -5.91 11.76
N ASN A 237 15.09 -5.65 10.47
CA ASN A 237 16.01 -6.44 9.62
C ASN A 237 15.72 -7.96 9.52
N ARG A 238 14.47 -8.38 9.77
CA ARG A 238 14.06 -9.80 9.73
C ARG A 238 13.16 -10.16 8.57
N TYR A 239 13.19 -9.40 7.48
CA TYR A 239 12.45 -9.76 6.27
C TYR A 239 13.37 -9.90 5.07
N SER A 240 12.94 -10.68 4.08
CA SER A 240 13.71 -10.89 2.87
C SER A 240 13.75 -9.64 2.00
N SER A 241 14.84 -9.44 1.30
CA SER A 241 14.93 -8.49 0.21
C SER A 241 13.81 -8.75 -0.82
N ASN A 242 13.35 -7.73 -1.51
CA ASN A 242 12.19 -7.76 -2.41
C ASN A 242 10.82 -7.93 -1.76
N LEU A 243 10.73 -8.13 -0.45
CA LEU A 243 9.43 -8.31 0.19
C LEU A 243 8.52 -7.10 -0.02
N ARG A 244 9.05 -5.88 0.15
CA ARG A 244 8.28 -4.65 -0.06
C ARG A 244 7.85 -4.49 -1.53
N SER A 245 8.71 -4.84 -2.49
CA SER A 245 8.37 -4.82 -3.93
C SER A 245 7.29 -5.83 -4.28
N LYS A 246 7.40 -7.07 -3.77
CA LYS A 246 6.37 -8.10 -3.93
C LYS A 246 5.05 -7.69 -3.30
N LEU A 247 5.11 -7.14 -2.08
CA LEU A 247 3.92 -6.68 -1.36
C LEU A 247 3.21 -5.56 -2.13
N ALA A 248 3.94 -4.57 -2.63
CA ALA A 248 3.39 -3.50 -3.44
C ALA A 248 2.69 -4.04 -4.70
N ALA A 249 3.34 -4.95 -5.42
CA ALA A 249 2.77 -5.55 -6.62
C ALA A 249 1.52 -6.38 -6.31
N GLU A 250 1.55 -7.23 -5.27
CA GLU A 250 0.39 -8.04 -4.91
C GLU A 250 -0.81 -7.22 -4.46
N ILE A 251 -0.58 -6.11 -3.73
CA ILE A 251 -1.65 -5.17 -3.39
C ILE A 251 -2.28 -4.60 -4.65
N LEU A 252 -1.46 -4.15 -5.60
CA LEU A 252 -1.95 -3.61 -6.87
C LEU A 252 -2.69 -4.68 -7.69
N ASN A 253 -2.17 -5.92 -7.74
CA ASN A 253 -2.78 -7.04 -8.42
C ASN A 253 -4.20 -7.32 -7.88
N TYR A 254 -4.37 -7.41 -6.56
CA TYR A 254 -5.69 -7.62 -5.97
C TYR A 254 -6.59 -6.39 -6.09
N PHE A 255 -6.07 -5.22 -5.76
CA PHE A 255 -6.87 -4.00 -5.69
C PHE A 255 -7.42 -3.57 -7.07
N LEU A 256 -6.57 -3.53 -8.08
CA LEU A 256 -6.99 -3.18 -9.43
C LEU A 256 -7.85 -4.28 -10.06
N GLY A 257 -7.62 -5.55 -9.69
CA GLY A 257 -8.51 -6.65 -10.05
C GLY A 257 -9.92 -6.46 -9.50
N TYR A 258 -10.08 -6.12 -8.21
CA TYR A 258 -11.40 -5.80 -7.64
C TYR A 258 -11.99 -4.53 -8.24
N TYR A 259 -11.16 -3.52 -8.50
CA TYR A 259 -11.60 -2.27 -9.08
C TYR A 259 -12.12 -2.44 -10.51
N SER A 260 -11.51 -3.27 -11.35
CA SER A 260 -11.98 -3.54 -12.71
C SER A 260 -13.33 -4.24 -12.76
N GLU A 261 -13.69 -4.98 -11.71
CA GLU A 261 -14.96 -5.70 -11.56
C GLU A 261 -15.79 -5.16 -10.36
N PHE A 262 -15.71 -3.86 -10.13
CA PHE A 262 -16.20 -3.21 -8.91
C PHE A 262 -17.69 -3.49 -8.62
N SER A 263 -18.53 -3.56 -9.66
CA SER A 263 -19.97 -3.88 -9.53
C SER A 263 -20.25 -5.27 -8.96
N LYS A 264 -19.33 -6.22 -9.11
CA LYS A 264 -19.49 -7.59 -8.57
C LYS A 264 -19.30 -7.66 -7.06
N LYS A 265 -18.67 -6.67 -6.44
CA LYS A 265 -18.40 -6.58 -4.99
C LYS A 265 -17.77 -7.86 -4.41
N ALA A 266 -16.98 -8.60 -5.21
CA ALA A 266 -16.42 -9.91 -4.85
C ALA A 266 -15.52 -9.90 -3.60
N PHE A 267 -15.10 -8.72 -3.13
CA PHE A 267 -14.30 -8.54 -1.92
C PHE A 267 -15.12 -8.55 -0.62
N ILE A 268 -16.46 -8.38 -0.66
CA ILE A 268 -17.28 -8.20 0.56
C ILE A 268 -17.22 -9.42 1.48
N ASP A 269 -17.34 -10.62 0.94
CA ASP A 269 -17.30 -11.85 1.74
C ASP A 269 -15.94 -12.06 2.41
N GLU A 270 -14.84 -11.73 1.72
CA GLU A 270 -13.51 -11.74 2.31
C GLU A 270 -13.36 -10.67 3.39
N TYR A 271 -13.95 -9.50 3.20
CA TYR A 271 -13.94 -8.44 4.20
C TYR A 271 -14.67 -8.88 5.48
N ARG A 272 -15.84 -9.51 5.35
CA ARG A 272 -16.62 -10.08 6.48
C ARG A 272 -15.81 -11.11 7.26
N LYS A 273 -15.23 -12.08 6.57
CA LYS A 273 -14.43 -13.17 7.18
C LYS A 273 -13.24 -12.65 7.98
N ARG A 274 -12.65 -11.54 7.56
CA ARG A 274 -11.48 -10.93 8.18
C ARG A 274 -11.81 -9.90 9.26
N SER A 275 -13.09 -9.65 9.50
CA SER A 275 -13.51 -8.61 10.45
C SER A 275 -13.08 -8.93 11.88
N LEU A 276 -12.24 -8.07 12.45
CA LEU A 276 -11.81 -8.13 13.84
C LEU A 276 -12.92 -7.82 14.83
N LEU A 277 -14.02 -7.18 14.40
CA LEU A 277 -15.04 -6.58 15.30
C LEU A 277 -16.25 -7.47 15.55
N ILE A 278 -16.63 -8.33 14.61
CA ILE A 278 -17.90 -9.07 14.68
C ILE A 278 -18.00 -9.88 15.96
N GLY A 279 -19.15 -9.75 16.64
CA GLY A 279 -19.46 -10.38 17.93
C GLY A 279 -18.86 -9.69 19.15
N LYS A 280 -18.08 -8.62 18.98
CA LYS A 280 -17.40 -7.90 20.08
C LYS A 280 -18.20 -6.71 20.58
N GLU A 281 -18.02 -6.40 21.85
CA GLU A 281 -18.41 -5.11 22.42
C GLU A 281 -17.41 -4.04 21.97
N ILE A 282 -17.95 -2.93 21.49
CA ILE A 282 -17.20 -1.82 20.90
C ILE A 282 -17.67 -0.49 21.44
N ASN A 283 -16.86 0.53 21.23
CA ASN A 283 -17.24 1.92 21.40
C ASN A 283 -17.24 2.60 20.03
N ILE A 284 -18.34 3.26 19.71
CA ILE A 284 -18.45 4.17 18.56
C ILE A 284 -18.00 5.53 19.07
N ILE A 285 -17.01 6.11 18.40
CA ILE A 285 -16.43 7.41 18.73
C ILE A 285 -16.90 8.42 17.67
N SER A 286 -17.63 9.45 18.10
CA SER A 286 -18.09 10.54 17.24
C SER A 286 -17.79 11.89 17.92
N GLY A 287 -16.69 12.55 17.49
CA GLY A 287 -16.15 13.69 18.22
C GLY A 287 -15.79 13.31 19.66
N ASP A 288 -16.33 14.03 20.63
CA ASP A 288 -16.12 13.76 22.06
C ASP A 288 -17.12 12.74 22.64
N GLN A 289 -18.06 12.27 21.85
CA GLN A 289 -19.08 11.30 22.29
C GLN A 289 -18.59 9.86 22.10
N LEU A 290 -18.80 9.07 23.15
CA LEU A 290 -18.47 7.64 23.17
C LEU A 290 -19.78 6.87 23.44
N GLN A 291 -20.20 6.09 22.42
CA GLN A 291 -21.40 5.28 22.48
C GLN A 291 -21.05 3.80 22.48
N ASN A 292 -21.54 3.09 23.48
CA ASN A 292 -21.39 1.64 23.58
C ASN A 292 -22.24 0.94 22.52
N ALA A 293 -21.74 -0.14 21.93
CA ALA A 293 -22.48 -0.97 21.00
C ALA A 293 -21.89 -2.38 20.92
N ARG A 294 -22.65 -3.32 20.35
CA ARG A 294 -22.16 -4.64 19.96
C ARG A 294 -22.11 -4.71 18.44
N ALA A 295 -20.96 -5.08 17.88
CA ALA A 295 -20.80 -5.28 16.44
C ALA A 295 -21.49 -6.60 16.04
N LEU A 296 -22.47 -6.55 15.14
CA LEU A 296 -23.24 -7.70 14.70
C LEU A 296 -22.67 -8.30 13.41
N GLU A 297 -22.58 -7.50 12.37
CA GLU A 297 -22.14 -7.95 11.04
C GLU A 297 -21.60 -6.79 10.18
N ILE A 298 -21.02 -7.14 9.05
CA ILE A 298 -20.80 -6.21 7.92
C ILE A 298 -21.87 -6.54 6.87
N ASP A 299 -22.69 -5.55 6.52
CA ASP A 299 -23.76 -5.74 5.54
C ASP A 299 -23.22 -5.79 4.08
N GLU A 300 -24.13 -5.96 3.12
CA GLU A 300 -23.80 -5.99 1.69
C GLU A 300 -23.29 -4.64 1.13
N ASN A 301 -23.50 -3.57 1.89
CA ASN A 301 -23.00 -2.22 1.59
C ASN A 301 -21.70 -1.89 2.33
N ALA A 302 -21.01 -2.91 2.88
CA ALA A 302 -19.79 -2.78 3.66
C ALA A 302 -19.94 -1.92 4.93
N ARG A 303 -21.16 -1.66 5.39
CA ARG A 303 -21.43 -0.91 6.61
C ARG A 303 -21.31 -1.83 7.82
N LEU A 304 -20.84 -1.28 8.93
CA LEU A 304 -20.82 -2.00 10.20
C LEU A 304 -22.21 -1.90 10.85
N VAL A 305 -22.89 -3.03 10.96
CA VAL A 305 -24.16 -3.14 11.67
C VAL A 305 -23.88 -3.36 13.15
N VAL A 306 -24.47 -2.51 13.98
CA VAL A 306 -24.27 -2.52 15.43
C VAL A 306 -25.60 -2.53 16.16
N GLN A 307 -25.62 -3.12 17.34
CA GLN A 307 -26.72 -3.04 18.29
C GLN A 307 -26.33 -2.12 19.45
N LEU A 308 -27.16 -1.13 19.70
CA LEU A 308 -27.03 -0.21 20.84
C LEU A 308 -27.56 -0.84 22.14
N PRO A 309 -27.23 -0.29 23.33
CA PRO A 309 -27.71 -0.84 24.62
C PRO A 309 -29.22 -0.87 24.80
N ASP A 310 -29.95 0.02 24.11
CA ASP A 310 -31.40 0.07 24.10
C ASP A 310 -32.07 -0.94 23.14
N GLY A 311 -31.22 -1.71 22.41
CA GLY A 311 -31.67 -2.69 21.42
C GLY A 311 -31.79 -2.14 19.99
N GLU A 312 -31.62 -0.83 19.78
CA GLU A 312 -31.66 -0.23 18.43
C GLU A 312 -30.54 -0.81 17.56
N ILE A 313 -30.84 -1.13 16.29
CA ILE A 313 -29.89 -1.60 15.31
C ILE A 313 -29.56 -0.45 14.33
N LYS A 314 -28.27 -0.15 14.18
CA LYS A 314 -27.77 0.88 13.27
C LYS A 314 -26.73 0.31 12.29
N ALA A 315 -26.77 0.77 11.03
CA ALA A 315 -25.75 0.50 10.03
C ALA A 315 -24.88 1.74 9.84
N LEU A 316 -23.60 1.62 10.21
CA LEU A 316 -22.63 2.72 10.16
C LEU A 316 -21.89 2.70 8.83
N SER A 317 -21.92 3.82 8.09
CA SER A 317 -21.13 4.02 6.86
C SER A 317 -19.79 4.74 7.12
N SER A 318 -19.64 5.36 8.29
CA SER A 318 -18.43 6.06 8.73
C SER A 318 -18.32 6.02 10.24
N GLY A 319 -17.16 6.40 10.78
CA GLY A 319 -16.94 6.49 12.22
C GLY A 319 -15.56 6.00 12.62
N GLU A 320 -15.24 6.18 13.89
CA GLU A 320 -14.09 5.58 14.57
C GLU A 320 -14.60 4.56 15.58
N ILE A 321 -13.99 3.38 15.56
CA ILE A 321 -14.39 2.28 16.43
C ILE A 321 -13.21 1.90 17.32
N SER A 322 -13.47 1.73 18.62
CA SER A 322 -12.52 1.07 19.52
C SER A 322 -13.14 -0.19 20.13
N ILE A 323 -12.32 -1.19 20.38
CA ILE A 323 -12.73 -2.41 21.08
C ILE A 323 -12.68 -2.07 22.57
N ARG A 324 -13.73 -2.45 23.32
CA ARG A 324 -13.71 -2.30 24.77
C ARG A 324 -12.65 -3.23 25.36
N PRO A 325 -11.83 -2.74 26.30
CA PRO A 325 -11.03 -3.64 27.13
C PRO A 325 -11.95 -4.61 27.85
N LYS A 326 -11.52 -5.85 27.97
CA LYS A 326 -12.19 -6.86 28.80
C LYS A 326 -12.03 -6.52 30.26
#